data_8480166e03ca189c469f53977f73391d
#
_entry.id   8480166e03ca189c469f53977f73391d
#
_cell.length_a   1.000
_cell.length_b   1.000
_cell.length_c   1.000
_cell.angle_alpha   90.00
_cell.angle_beta   90.00
_cell.angle_gamma   90.00
#
_symmetry.space_group_name_H-M   'P 1'
#
loop_
_entity.id
_entity.type
_entity.pdbx_description
1 polymer ?
#
loop_
_entity_poly.entity_id
_entity_poly.type
_entity_poly.pdbx_seq_one_letter_code
_entity_poly.pdbx_strand_id
1 'polypeptide(L)'
;MAGKAGTVYIKADRNAEVAKTSVTIGDVLKIECTDPAMLARIRSIHLLTFHHPDDKRQCRTVVSLLKVIQKIHEIYPDATVANIGETDFIVTYEEQDGKGGIIHVVKIVAVVLISFFGAAFSTMAFNNDVGVTRMFGQVYELLTGTK
;
A
#
# COMPACT_ATOMS: atom_id res chain seq x y z
N MET A 1 -11.86 -26.79 -30.01
CA MET A 1 -11.09 -27.64 -29.09
C MET A 1 -11.67 -27.43 -27.70
N ALA A 2 -12.37 -28.41 -27.16
CA ALA A 2 -12.95 -28.36 -25.83
C ALA A 2 -11.80 -28.20 -24.82
N GLY A 3 -11.74 -27.06 -24.18
CA GLY A 3 -10.76 -26.80 -23.11
C GLY A 3 -11.02 -27.77 -21.97
N LYS A 4 -9.97 -28.47 -21.56
CA LYS A 4 -9.98 -29.34 -20.38
C LYS A 4 -10.59 -28.55 -19.22
N ALA A 5 -11.72 -29.03 -18.66
CA ALA A 5 -12.34 -28.43 -17.49
C ALA A 5 -11.31 -28.42 -16.36
N GLY A 6 -10.73 -27.24 -16.10
CA GLY A 6 -9.72 -27.05 -15.06
C GLY A 6 -10.35 -26.39 -13.84
N THR A 7 -9.97 -26.81 -12.65
CA THR A 7 -10.35 -26.12 -11.42
C THR A 7 -9.36 -24.97 -11.17
N VAL A 8 -9.90 -23.77 -11.02
CA VAL A 8 -9.14 -22.54 -10.73
C VAL A 8 -9.45 -22.15 -9.31
N TYR A 9 -8.43 -22.12 -8.47
CA TYR A 9 -8.52 -21.64 -7.09
C TYR A 9 -8.12 -20.18 -7.04
N ILE A 10 -8.98 -19.34 -6.44
CA ILE A 10 -8.75 -17.91 -6.33
C ILE A 10 -8.75 -17.54 -4.85
N LYS A 11 -7.74 -16.76 -4.46
CA LYS A 11 -7.67 -16.14 -3.14
C LYS A 11 -7.52 -14.65 -3.28
N ALA A 12 -8.52 -13.89 -2.80
CA ALA A 12 -8.46 -12.47 -2.64
C ALA A 12 -8.02 -12.13 -1.21
N ASP A 13 -7.05 -11.25 -1.08
CA ASP A 13 -6.73 -10.60 0.18
C ASP A 13 -7.62 -9.35 0.30
N ARG A 14 -8.03 -8.95 1.51
CA ARG A 14 -8.99 -7.87 1.76
C ARG A 14 -8.57 -6.53 1.15
N ASN A 15 -7.27 -6.25 1.12
CA ASN A 15 -6.69 -5.06 0.51
C ASN A 15 -5.58 -5.49 -0.44
N ALA A 16 -5.64 -4.98 -1.67
CA ALA A 16 -4.60 -5.15 -2.67
C ALA A 16 -4.06 -3.77 -3.06
N GLU A 17 -2.76 -3.59 -2.96
CA GLU A 17 -2.07 -2.37 -3.35
C GLU A 17 -1.38 -2.58 -4.70
N VAL A 18 -1.58 -1.64 -5.61
CA VAL A 18 -1.01 -1.70 -6.96
C VAL A 18 -0.35 -0.38 -7.32
N ALA A 19 0.82 -0.46 -7.93
CA ALA A 19 1.58 0.70 -8.40
C ALA A 19 1.35 1.02 -9.89
N LYS A 20 0.45 0.26 -10.53
CA LYS A 20 0.14 0.44 -11.96
C LYS A 20 -1.28 0.95 -12.13
N THR A 21 -1.47 1.87 -13.07
CA THR A 21 -2.80 2.38 -13.44
C THR A 21 -3.67 1.32 -14.10
N SER A 22 -3.08 0.42 -14.89
CA SER A 22 -3.78 -0.72 -15.48
C SER A 22 -3.53 -1.97 -14.63
N VAL A 23 -4.59 -2.50 -14.07
CA VAL A 23 -4.56 -3.61 -13.11
C VAL A 23 -5.07 -4.88 -13.76
N THR A 24 -4.29 -5.95 -13.66
CA THR A 24 -4.67 -7.29 -14.10
C THR A 24 -5.12 -8.16 -12.92
N ILE A 25 -5.79 -9.26 -13.22
CA ILE A 25 -6.23 -10.21 -12.17
C ILE A 25 -5.03 -10.73 -11.38
N GLY A 26 -3.90 -11.00 -12.06
CA GLY A 26 -2.67 -11.49 -11.41
C GLY A 26 -1.97 -10.50 -10.48
N ASP A 27 -2.27 -9.19 -10.59
CA ASP A 27 -1.68 -8.16 -9.72
C ASP A 27 -2.37 -8.11 -8.34
N VAL A 28 -3.65 -8.52 -8.27
CA VAL A 28 -4.48 -8.37 -7.06
C VAL A 28 -4.92 -9.68 -6.43
N LEU A 29 -4.88 -10.78 -7.19
CA LEU A 29 -5.35 -12.09 -6.73
C LEU A 29 -4.25 -13.14 -6.81
N LYS A 30 -4.23 -14.00 -5.81
CA LYS A 30 -3.46 -15.25 -5.84
C LYS A 30 -4.29 -16.31 -6.53
N ILE A 31 -3.78 -16.83 -7.64
CA ILE A 31 -4.48 -17.80 -8.47
C ILE A 31 -3.63 -19.05 -8.62
N GLU A 32 -4.26 -20.18 -8.45
CA GLU A 32 -3.67 -21.49 -8.69
C GLU A 32 -4.57 -22.30 -9.61
N CYS A 33 -3.99 -22.96 -10.60
CA CYS A 33 -4.69 -23.77 -11.56
C CYS A 33 -3.83 -24.97 -11.96
N THR A 34 -4.47 -26.08 -12.28
CA THR A 34 -3.80 -27.31 -12.71
C THR A 34 -3.09 -27.15 -14.06
N ASP A 35 -3.62 -26.27 -14.92
CA ASP A 35 -3.05 -25.99 -16.24
C ASP A 35 -2.25 -24.66 -16.22
N PRO A 36 -0.93 -24.70 -16.41
CA PRO A 36 -0.09 -23.49 -16.39
C PRO A 36 -0.37 -22.52 -17.52
N ALA A 37 -0.83 -23.01 -18.69
CA ALA A 37 -1.17 -22.14 -19.82
C ALA A 37 -2.45 -21.34 -19.52
N MET A 38 -3.45 -21.99 -18.92
CA MET A 38 -4.68 -21.36 -18.44
C MET A 38 -4.38 -20.34 -17.33
N LEU A 39 -3.51 -20.70 -16.39
CA LEU A 39 -3.09 -19.83 -15.30
C LEU A 39 -2.46 -18.53 -15.80
N ALA A 40 -1.50 -18.63 -16.75
CA ALA A 40 -0.85 -17.45 -17.32
C ALA A 40 -1.84 -16.52 -18.01
N ARG A 41 -2.81 -17.08 -18.71
CA ARG A 41 -3.82 -16.31 -19.43
C ARG A 41 -4.81 -15.63 -18.48
N ILE A 42 -5.25 -16.31 -17.43
CA ILE A 42 -6.14 -15.73 -16.42
C ILE A 42 -5.43 -14.57 -15.70
N ARG A 43 -4.16 -14.72 -15.34
CA ARG A 43 -3.36 -13.66 -14.71
C ARG A 43 -3.26 -12.40 -15.55
N SER A 44 -3.24 -12.53 -16.88
CA SER A 44 -3.13 -11.40 -17.81
C SER A 44 -4.46 -10.70 -18.11
N ILE A 45 -5.59 -11.21 -17.62
CA ILE A 45 -6.90 -10.58 -17.86
C ILE A 45 -6.94 -9.21 -17.18
N HIS A 46 -7.31 -8.19 -17.95
CA HIS A 46 -7.46 -6.84 -17.46
C HIS A 46 -8.70 -6.72 -16.56
N LEU A 47 -8.51 -6.22 -15.34
CA LEU A 47 -9.56 -6.08 -14.33
C LEU A 47 -10.14 -4.67 -14.30
N LEU A 48 -9.29 -3.66 -14.12
CA LEU A 48 -9.69 -2.26 -14.02
C LEU A 48 -8.55 -1.31 -14.39
N THR A 49 -8.90 -0.07 -14.72
CA THR A 49 -7.93 1.01 -14.97
C THR A 49 -8.27 2.21 -14.08
N PHE A 50 -7.26 2.76 -13.40
CA PHE A 50 -7.38 4.03 -12.69
C PHE A 50 -7.15 5.18 -13.67
N HIS A 51 -8.18 6.03 -13.87
CA HIS A 51 -8.14 7.11 -14.89
C HIS A 51 -7.51 8.40 -14.35
N HIS A 52 -7.61 8.66 -13.03
CA HIS A 52 -7.10 9.86 -12.38
C HIS A 52 -6.32 9.47 -11.11
N PRO A 53 -5.08 9.00 -11.25
CA PRO A 53 -4.27 8.55 -10.11
C PRO A 53 -3.95 9.69 -9.13
N ASP A 54 -3.95 10.95 -9.58
CA ASP A 54 -3.66 12.13 -8.75
C ASP A 54 -4.78 12.46 -7.75
N ASP A 55 -6.02 11.99 -7.99
CA ASP A 55 -7.13 12.19 -7.06
C ASP A 55 -7.18 11.07 -6.02
N LYS A 56 -6.75 11.37 -4.79
CA LYS A 56 -6.75 10.43 -3.65
C LYS A 56 -8.09 9.75 -3.39
N ARG A 57 -9.22 10.34 -3.83
CA ARG A 57 -10.56 9.77 -3.70
C ARG A 57 -10.82 8.67 -4.72
N GLN A 58 -10.17 8.73 -5.89
CA GLN A 58 -10.32 7.78 -6.98
C GLN A 58 -9.24 6.69 -6.97
N CYS A 59 -8.27 6.79 -6.09
CA CYS A 59 -7.22 5.79 -5.91
C CYS A 59 -7.69 4.50 -5.21
N ARG A 60 -8.96 4.41 -4.83
CA ARG A 60 -9.55 3.25 -4.14
C ARG A 60 -10.81 2.78 -4.83
N THR A 61 -10.85 1.51 -5.17
CA THR A 61 -12.02 0.88 -5.80
C THR A 61 -12.31 -0.44 -5.14
N VAL A 62 -13.59 -0.67 -4.80
CA VAL A 62 -14.07 -1.97 -4.33
C VAL A 62 -14.38 -2.84 -5.53
N VAL A 63 -13.82 -4.03 -5.56
CA VAL A 63 -14.05 -5.01 -6.63
C VAL A 63 -14.67 -6.26 -6.02
N SER A 64 -15.81 -6.67 -6.58
CA SER A 64 -16.42 -7.94 -6.21
C SER A 64 -15.75 -9.09 -6.96
N LEU A 65 -15.48 -10.18 -6.25
CA LEU A 65 -14.93 -11.39 -6.82
C LEU A 65 -15.83 -11.98 -7.92
N LEU A 66 -17.15 -11.75 -7.81
CA LEU A 66 -18.11 -12.19 -8.83
C LEU A 66 -17.78 -11.62 -10.22
N LYS A 67 -17.34 -10.34 -10.28
CA LYS A 67 -16.90 -9.71 -11.54
C LYS A 67 -15.65 -10.38 -12.11
N VAL A 68 -14.75 -10.85 -11.25
CA VAL A 68 -13.56 -11.60 -11.67
C VAL A 68 -13.97 -12.96 -12.24
N ILE A 69 -14.87 -13.67 -11.55
CA ILE A 69 -15.39 -14.97 -12.01
C ILE A 69 -16.06 -14.83 -13.37
N GLN A 70 -16.88 -13.80 -13.57
CA GLN A 70 -17.51 -13.54 -14.86
C GLN A 70 -16.48 -13.38 -15.98
N LYS A 71 -15.43 -12.58 -15.75
CA LYS A 71 -14.35 -12.38 -16.74
C LYS A 71 -13.59 -13.68 -17.05
N ILE A 72 -13.44 -14.58 -16.10
CA ILE A 72 -12.82 -15.87 -16.32
C ILE A 72 -13.73 -16.76 -17.14
N HIS A 73 -15.04 -16.80 -16.85
CA HIS A 73 -16.02 -17.59 -17.60
C HIS A 73 -16.26 -17.07 -19.03
N GLU A 74 -16.03 -15.78 -19.30
CA GLU A 74 -16.05 -15.25 -20.69
C GLU A 74 -14.99 -15.92 -21.57
N ILE A 75 -13.85 -16.31 -21.00
CA ILE A 75 -12.75 -16.94 -21.74
C ILE A 75 -12.76 -18.44 -21.61
N TYR A 76 -13.16 -18.95 -20.44
CA TYR A 76 -13.21 -20.36 -20.08
C TYR A 76 -14.56 -20.73 -19.45
N PRO A 77 -15.61 -20.95 -20.28
CA PRO A 77 -16.95 -21.25 -19.76
C PRO A 77 -17.04 -22.53 -18.94
N ASP A 78 -16.19 -23.51 -19.24
CA ASP A 78 -16.19 -24.83 -18.59
C ASP A 78 -15.27 -24.88 -17.35
N ALA A 79 -14.63 -23.76 -16.97
CA ALA A 79 -13.76 -23.73 -15.81
C ALA A 79 -14.56 -23.69 -14.51
N THR A 80 -14.20 -24.55 -13.57
CA THR A 80 -14.74 -24.48 -12.21
C THR A 80 -13.88 -23.52 -11.38
N VAL A 81 -14.49 -22.44 -10.88
CA VAL A 81 -13.79 -21.45 -10.05
C VAL A 81 -14.15 -21.66 -8.58
N ALA A 82 -13.15 -21.94 -7.76
CA ALA A 82 -13.28 -22.11 -6.31
C ALA A 82 -12.66 -20.89 -5.60
N ASN A 83 -13.47 -20.18 -4.81
CA ASN A 83 -13.00 -19.08 -3.97
C ASN A 83 -12.55 -19.62 -2.61
N ILE A 84 -11.32 -19.25 -2.20
CA ILE A 84 -10.73 -19.58 -0.89
C ILE A 84 -10.55 -18.32 -0.04
N GLY A 85 -10.79 -17.12 -0.60
CA GLY A 85 -10.54 -15.83 0.04
C GLY A 85 -11.82 -15.03 0.28
N GLU A 86 -11.63 -13.70 0.41
CA GLU A 86 -12.72 -12.74 0.58
C GLU A 86 -13.57 -12.63 -0.70
N THR A 87 -14.85 -12.29 -0.52
CA THR A 87 -15.80 -12.12 -1.64
C THR A 87 -15.69 -10.75 -2.29
N ASP A 88 -15.27 -9.76 -1.52
CA ASP A 88 -15.04 -8.39 -1.96
C ASP A 88 -13.69 -7.92 -1.47
N PHE A 89 -12.95 -7.22 -2.31
CA PHE A 89 -11.65 -6.70 -1.97
C PHE A 89 -11.47 -5.27 -2.47
N ILE A 90 -10.62 -4.53 -1.77
CA ILE A 90 -10.32 -3.15 -2.10
C ILE A 90 -9.01 -3.11 -2.87
N VAL A 91 -9.04 -2.53 -4.06
CA VAL A 91 -7.83 -2.23 -4.83
C VAL A 91 -7.48 -0.76 -4.60
N THR A 92 -6.30 -0.53 -4.05
CA THR A 92 -5.76 0.81 -3.81
C THR A 92 -4.61 1.04 -4.78
N TYR A 93 -4.70 2.12 -5.55
CA TYR A 93 -3.56 2.59 -6.32
C TYR A 93 -2.65 3.41 -5.41
N GLU A 94 -1.40 3.01 -5.31
CA GLU A 94 -0.37 3.74 -4.60
C GLU A 94 0.79 4.00 -5.56
N GLU A 95 0.97 5.27 -5.91
CA GLU A 95 2.11 5.67 -6.72
C GLU A 95 3.40 5.42 -5.92
N GLN A 96 4.24 4.52 -6.41
CA GLN A 96 5.59 4.37 -5.87
C GLN A 96 6.42 5.60 -6.25
N ASP A 97 6.23 6.67 -5.51
CA ASP A 97 7.11 7.83 -5.56
C ASP A 97 8.52 7.40 -5.15
N GLY A 98 9.31 6.96 -6.12
CA GLY A 98 10.74 6.68 -5.88
C GLY A 98 11.52 7.89 -5.34
N LYS A 99 10.92 9.06 -5.36
CA LYS A 99 11.44 10.31 -4.78
C LYS A 99 10.95 10.57 -3.34
N GLY A 100 9.87 9.91 -2.90
CA GLY A 100 9.31 10.09 -1.55
C GLY A 100 10.13 9.43 -0.45
N GLY A 101 10.95 8.43 -0.76
CA GLY A 101 11.70 7.68 0.24
C GLY A 101 12.65 8.55 1.06
N ILE A 102 13.41 9.43 0.43
CA ILE A 102 14.38 10.31 1.13
C ILE A 102 13.64 11.37 1.97
N ILE A 103 12.62 12.02 1.39
CA ILE A 103 11.81 13.01 2.10
C ILE A 103 11.08 12.37 3.28
N HIS A 104 10.58 11.15 3.12
CA HIS A 104 9.93 10.41 4.19
C HIS A 104 10.90 10.09 5.33
N VAL A 105 12.11 9.62 5.02
CA VAL A 105 13.16 9.37 6.01
C VAL A 105 13.56 10.66 6.73
N VAL A 106 13.74 11.77 6.01
CA VAL A 106 14.06 13.08 6.62
C VAL A 106 12.96 13.52 7.58
N LYS A 107 11.68 13.37 7.23
CA LYS A 107 10.56 13.66 8.13
C LYS A 107 10.59 12.82 9.40
N ILE A 108 10.84 11.52 9.28
CA ILE A 108 10.93 10.60 10.42
C ILE A 108 12.08 11.01 11.33
N VAL A 109 13.27 11.27 10.78
CA VAL A 109 14.44 11.70 11.52
C VAL A 109 14.17 13.03 12.25
N ALA A 110 13.54 14.00 11.60
CA ALA A 110 13.16 15.26 12.21
C ALA A 110 12.23 15.09 13.41
N VAL A 111 11.19 14.26 13.28
CA VAL A 111 10.24 13.96 14.37
C VAL A 111 10.95 13.27 15.54
N VAL A 112 11.84 12.31 15.27
CA VAL A 112 12.61 11.60 16.30
C VAL A 112 13.53 12.58 17.05
N LEU A 113 14.23 13.47 16.35
CA LEU A 113 15.08 14.48 16.97
C LEU A 113 14.29 15.44 17.85
N ILE A 114 13.17 15.96 17.36
CA ILE A 114 12.31 16.88 18.15
C ILE A 114 11.78 16.16 19.39
N SER A 115 11.36 14.92 19.29
CA SER A 115 10.87 14.13 20.42
C SER A 115 11.98 13.86 21.44
N PHE A 116 13.19 13.54 20.98
CA PHE A 116 14.34 13.29 21.84
C PHE A 116 14.76 14.57 22.61
N PHE A 117 14.89 15.69 21.91
CA PHE A 117 15.21 16.96 22.55
C PHE A 117 14.12 17.39 23.54
N GLY A 118 12.85 17.26 23.18
CA GLY A 118 11.72 17.57 24.06
C GLY A 118 11.75 16.73 25.36
N ALA A 119 12.02 15.45 25.26
CA ALA A 119 12.15 14.57 26.42
C ALA A 119 13.37 14.93 27.29
N ALA A 120 14.52 15.22 26.67
CA ALA A 120 15.73 15.63 27.36
C ALA A 120 15.53 16.95 28.14
N PHE A 121 14.89 17.95 27.51
CA PHE A 121 14.54 19.20 28.17
C PHE A 121 13.58 19.02 29.31
N SER A 122 12.55 18.18 29.15
CA SER A 122 11.59 17.86 30.20
C SER A 122 12.29 17.24 31.41
N THR A 123 13.17 16.27 31.18
CA THR A 123 13.92 15.60 32.24
C THR A 123 14.88 16.56 32.96
N MET A 124 15.56 17.44 32.21
CA MET A 124 16.44 18.47 32.79
C MET A 124 15.67 19.48 33.62
N ALA A 125 14.51 19.93 33.17
CA ALA A 125 13.68 20.89 33.89
C ALA A 125 13.19 20.31 35.22
N PHE A 126 12.87 19.01 35.29
CA PHE A 126 12.42 18.35 36.51
C PHE A 126 13.57 18.05 37.48
N ASN A 127 14.77 17.74 36.99
CA ASN A 127 15.88 17.32 37.87
C ASN A 127 16.75 18.46 38.41
N ASN A 128 16.75 19.64 37.79
CA ASN A 128 17.78 20.64 38.07
C ASN A 128 17.27 21.94 38.70
N ASP A 129 15.99 22.15 38.97
CA ASP A 129 15.46 23.44 39.49
C ASP A 129 16.06 24.68 38.75
N VAL A 130 16.48 24.49 37.52
CA VAL A 130 17.07 25.52 36.67
C VAL A 130 15.95 26.28 36.01
N GLY A 131 15.82 27.55 36.34
CA GLY A 131 14.81 28.41 35.72
C GLY A 131 14.85 28.29 34.18
N VAL A 132 13.68 27.98 33.62
CA VAL A 132 13.45 27.75 32.17
C VAL A 132 14.10 28.83 31.30
N THR A 133 14.16 30.08 31.81
CA THR A 133 14.79 31.25 31.16
C THR A 133 16.29 31.07 30.91
N ARG A 134 17.01 30.42 31.83
CA ARG A 134 18.44 30.14 31.71
C ARG A 134 18.74 29.12 30.62
N MET A 135 17.90 28.12 30.55
CA MET A 135 18.00 27.03 29.55
C MET A 135 17.76 27.57 28.13
N PHE A 136 16.72 28.38 27.93
CA PHE A 136 16.47 29.04 26.65
C PHE A 136 17.60 29.99 26.23
N GLY A 137 18.22 30.68 27.16
CA GLY A 137 19.39 31.52 26.89
C GLY A 137 20.57 30.71 26.32
N GLN A 138 20.88 29.57 26.92
CA GLN A 138 21.97 28.70 26.43
C GLN A 138 21.68 28.09 25.06
N VAL A 139 20.44 27.69 24.80
CA VAL A 139 20.03 27.17 23.48
C VAL A 139 20.12 28.27 22.42
N TYR A 140 19.74 29.51 22.76
CA TYR A 140 19.82 30.62 21.84
C TYR A 140 21.29 30.94 21.49
N GLU A 141 22.21 30.97 22.48
CA GLU A 141 23.65 31.14 22.26
C GLU A 141 24.23 30.03 21.39
N LEU A 142 23.79 28.78 21.55
CA LEU A 142 24.24 27.63 20.76
C LEU A 142 23.78 27.70 19.30
N LEU A 143 22.57 28.22 19.06
CA LEU A 143 22.00 28.33 17.71
C LEU A 143 22.49 29.59 16.95
N THR A 144 22.73 30.67 17.64
CA THR A 144 23.10 31.94 17.02
C THR A 144 24.61 32.19 17.03
N GLY A 145 25.40 31.41 17.80
CA GLY A 145 26.86 31.56 17.89
C GLY A 145 27.33 32.90 18.47
N THR A 146 26.39 33.68 19.01
CA THR A 146 26.72 34.98 19.67
C THR A 146 26.92 34.76 21.17
N LYS A 147 28.09 35.12 21.64
CA LYS A 147 28.36 35.23 23.08
C LYS A 147 27.76 36.51 23.62
#